data_c6b378d4aa5fd23f9816465f6ddeae5b
#
_entry.id   c6b378d4aa5fd23f9816465f6ddeae5b
#
_cell.length_a   1.000
_cell.length_b   1.000
_cell.length_c   1.000
_cell.angle_alpha   90.00
_cell.angle_beta   90.00
_cell.angle_gamma   90.00
#
_symmetry.space_group_name_H-M   'P 1'
#
loop_
_entity.id
_entity.type
_entity.pdbx_description
1 polymer ?
#
loop_
_entity_poly.entity_id
_entity_poly.type
_entity_poly.pdbx_seq_one_letter_code
_entity_poly.pdbx_strand_id
1 'polypeptide(L)' 'MGKLGERLSVFALAAIVVLAIVGLAFGAGYLVGKLLL' A
#
# COMPACT_ATOMS: atom_id res chain seq x y z
N MET A 1 -11.70 23.26 -7.61
CA MET A 1 -11.49 22.29 -6.55
C MET A 1 -10.98 22.96 -5.31
N GLY A 2 -11.67 22.77 -4.21
CA GLY A 2 -11.32 23.41 -2.96
C GLY A 2 -10.33 22.61 -2.14
N LYS A 3 -10.14 23.05 -0.93
CA LYS A 3 -9.23 22.41 0.02
C LYS A 3 -9.56 20.96 0.30
N LEU A 4 -10.82 20.58 0.14
CA LEU A 4 -11.28 19.21 0.36
C LEU A 4 -10.69 18.25 -0.69
N GLY A 5 -10.63 18.66 -1.94
CA GLY A 5 -10.05 17.87 -3.00
C GLY A 5 -8.57 17.60 -2.80
N GLU A 6 -7.85 18.63 -2.33
CA GLU A 6 -6.42 18.48 -2.04
C GLU A 6 -6.17 17.50 -0.90
N ARG A 7 -6.96 17.57 0.14
CA ARG A 7 -6.83 16.67 1.29
C ARG A 7 -7.17 15.24 0.91
N LEU A 8 -8.23 15.07 0.13
CA LEU A 8 -8.62 13.75 -0.34
C LEU A 8 -7.55 13.13 -1.23
N SER A 9 -6.92 13.93 -2.06
CA SER A 9 -5.85 13.45 -2.94
C SER A 9 -4.64 12.96 -2.13
N VAL A 10 -4.24 13.73 -1.13
CA VAL A 10 -3.12 13.35 -0.26
C VAL A 10 -3.46 12.09 0.53
N PHE A 11 -4.68 12.02 1.04
CA PHE A 11 -5.14 10.87 1.80
C PHE A 11 -5.18 9.61 0.92
N ALA A 12 -5.68 9.74 -0.29
CA ALA A 12 -5.73 8.63 -1.23
C ALA A 12 -4.32 8.15 -1.59
N LEU A 13 -3.41 9.08 -1.81
CA LEU A 13 -2.03 8.76 -2.12
C LEU A 13 -1.36 8.00 -0.98
N ALA A 14 -1.57 8.47 0.24
CA ALA A 14 -1.03 7.79 1.43
C ALA A 14 -1.61 6.39 1.56
N ALA A 15 -2.90 6.22 1.34
CA ALA A 15 -3.55 4.92 1.40
C ALA A 15 -2.97 3.96 0.35
N ILE A 16 -2.77 4.44 -0.86
CA ILE A 16 -2.19 3.62 -1.93
C ILE A 16 -0.77 3.20 -1.57
N VAL A 17 0.03 4.11 -1.05
CA VAL A 17 1.41 3.80 -0.65
C VAL A 17 1.44 2.76 0.46
N VAL A 18 0.61 2.94 1.48
CA VAL A 18 0.52 1.99 2.58
C VAL A 18 0.08 0.62 2.09
N LEU A 19 -0.95 0.58 1.25
CA LEU A 19 -1.44 -0.67 0.68
C LEU A 19 -0.36 -1.36 -0.17
N ALA A 20 0.40 -0.59 -0.92
CA ALA A 20 1.48 -1.15 -1.73
C ALA A 20 2.56 -1.77 -0.85
N ILE A 21 2.94 -1.09 0.22
CA ILE A 21 3.96 -1.60 1.14
C ILE A 21 3.47 -2.87 1.83
N VAL A 22 2.24 -2.85 2.33
CA VAL A 22 1.65 -4.00 3.01
C VAL A 22 1.50 -5.16 2.04
N GLY A 23 1.02 -4.90 0.83
CA GLY A 23 0.88 -5.92 -0.19
C GLY A 23 2.21 -6.56 -0.58
N LEU A 24 3.23 -5.75 -0.73
CA LEU A 24 4.57 -6.25 -1.04
C LEU A 24 5.13 -7.09 0.12
N ALA A 25 4.93 -6.65 1.34
CA ALA A 25 5.39 -7.38 2.51
C ALA A 25 4.71 -8.74 2.61
N PHE A 26 3.41 -8.77 2.41
CA PHE A 26 2.65 -10.03 2.43
C PHE A 26 3.04 -10.94 1.28
N GLY A 27 3.16 -10.39 0.09
CA GLY A 27 3.56 -11.15 -1.09
C GLY A 27 4.95 -11.73 -0.95
N ALA A 28 5.89 -10.95 -0.48
CA ALA A 28 7.26 -11.41 -0.25
C ALA A 28 7.29 -12.49 0.82
N GLY A 29 6.56 -12.29 1.92
CA GLY A 29 6.49 -13.29 2.99
C GLY A 29 5.90 -14.60 2.50
N TYR A 30 4.87 -14.53 1.69
CA TYR A 30 4.24 -15.73 1.12
C TYR A 30 5.20 -16.49 0.21
N LEU A 31 5.88 -15.77 -0.66
CA LEU A 31 6.83 -16.38 -1.59
C LEU A 31 8.00 -17.02 -0.86
N VAL A 32 8.54 -16.32 0.13
CA VAL A 32 9.66 -16.84 0.91
C VAL A 32 9.24 -18.08 1.68
N GLY A 33 8.07 -18.05 2.31
CA GLY A 33 7.56 -19.19 3.01
C GLY A 33 7.33 -20.40 2.11
N LYS A 34 6.80 -20.16 0.92
CA LYS A 34 6.53 -21.23 -0.04
C LYS A 34 7.82 -21.86 -0.58
N LEU A 35 8.83 -21.03 -0.82
CA LEU A 35 10.11 -21.50 -1.34
C LEU A 35 10.95 -22.21 -0.30
N LEU A 36 10.83 -21.79 0.95
CA LEU A 36 11.57 -22.41 2.05
C LEU A 36 10.96 -23.72 2.53
N LEU A 37 9.69 -23.91 2.24
CA LEU A 37 9.01 -25.16 2.56
C LEU A 37 9.01 -26.08 1.37
#